data_6b4b36f644fd36be1705a94d3cb5a34c
#
_entry.id   6b4b36f644fd36be1705a94d3cb5a34c
#
_cell.length_a   1.000
_cell.length_b   1.000
_cell.length_c   1.000
_cell.angle_alpha   90.00
_cell.angle_beta   90.00
_cell.angle_gamma   90.00
#
_symmetry.space_group_name_H-M   'P 1'
#
loop_
_entity.id
_entity.type
_entity.pdbx_description
1 polymer ?
#
loop_
_entity_poly.entity_id
_entity_poly.type
_entity_poly.pdbx_seq_one_letter_code
_entity_poly.pdbx_strand_id
1 'polypeptide(L)'
;CFYLYPTQSEQTTPNSNLDKDPPIKRVVVQQARMFSSVCDVYAPMYNQVTFDGDQSHDSADVEVAYASAKAAFQSYLDNYNNGRGFIMIGHSQGSAMTGRLIDEMVDKDPELRKKFVGAIAPGANIYVPIGEDIGGMYDNVPACSTVGQFGCLTAFSTYKGEPGPAAGFSRLDVGYWIYPEPRPD
;
A
#
# COMPACT_ATOMS: atom_id res chain seq x y z
N CYS A 1 -10.14 8.23 4.71
CA CYS A 1 -9.18 7.64 3.79
C CYS A 1 -7.77 7.73 4.36
N PHE A 2 -7.07 6.63 4.45
CA PHE A 2 -5.68 6.56 4.87
C PHE A 2 -4.80 6.41 3.63
N TYR A 3 -3.88 7.35 3.40
CA TYR A 3 -3.07 7.41 2.17
C TYR A 3 -1.58 7.33 2.48
N LEU A 4 -0.89 6.42 1.78
CA LEU A 4 0.58 6.30 1.78
C LEU A 4 1.13 6.66 0.39
N TYR A 5 2.01 7.65 0.36
CA TYR A 5 2.61 8.18 -0.85
C TYR A 5 3.80 7.32 -1.35
N PRO A 6 4.15 7.44 -2.65
CA PRO A 6 5.28 6.71 -3.23
C PRO A 6 6.63 7.26 -2.77
N THR A 7 7.74 6.66 -3.22
CA THR A 7 9.09 7.21 -3.04
C THR A 7 9.16 8.60 -3.67
N GLN A 8 9.30 9.64 -2.85
CA GLN A 8 9.31 11.04 -3.28
C GLN A 8 10.33 11.90 -2.55
N SER A 9 10.86 11.45 -1.42
CA SER A 9 11.87 12.23 -0.71
C SER A 9 13.14 12.36 -1.53
N GLU A 10 13.69 13.58 -1.56
CA GLU A 10 14.98 13.90 -2.18
C GLU A 10 16.13 13.84 -1.15
N GLN A 11 15.89 13.28 0.04
CA GLN A 11 16.92 13.07 1.04
C GLN A 11 17.87 11.96 0.59
N THR A 12 19.14 12.11 0.94
CA THR A 12 20.25 11.20 0.55
C THR A 12 20.57 10.15 1.62
N THR A 13 19.69 9.98 2.59
CA THR A 13 19.75 8.91 3.59
C THR A 13 18.95 7.71 3.12
N PRO A 14 19.28 6.46 3.50
CA PRO A 14 18.52 5.27 3.09
C PRO A 14 17.02 5.37 3.35
N ASN A 15 16.64 5.85 4.53
CA ASN A 15 15.27 6.21 4.86
C ASN A 15 15.13 7.72 5.05
N SER A 16 14.02 8.28 4.61
CA SER A 16 13.71 9.68 4.89
C SER A 16 13.36 9.89 6.37
N ASN A 17 13.56 11.10 6.87
CA ASN A 17 12.97 11.51 8.13
C ASN A 17 11.47 11.83 7.94
N LEU A 18 10.83 12.35 8.99
CA LEU A 18 9.40 12.70 8.96
C LEU A 18 9.12 14.16 8.57
N ASP A 19 10.09 14.86 8.02
CA ASP A 19 9.91 16.22 7.53
C ASP A 19 9.02 16.25 6.29
N LYS A 20 8.16 17.26 6.23
CA LYS A 20 7.24 17.43 5.09
C LYS A 20 7.94 18.11 3.93
N ASP A 21 8.80 17.40 3.24
CA ASP A 21 9.52 17.87 2.08
C ASP A 21 8.56 18.38 0.97
N PRO A 22 8.96 19.39 0.16
CA PRO A 22 8.13 19.88 -0.92
C PRO A 22 7.67 18.83 -1.93
N PRO A 23 8.50 17.84 -2.36
CA PRO A 23 8.06 16.75 -3.23
C PRO A 23 6.95 15.91 -2.62
N ILE A 24 7.04 15.60 -1.30
CA ILE A 24 6.03 14.83 -0.59
C ILE A 24 4.69 15.61 -0.53
N LYS A 25 4.73 16.89 -0.18
CA LYS A 25 3.52 17.74 -0.20
C LYS A 25 2.88 17.76 -1.58
N ARG A 26 3.68 17.87 -2.64
CA ARG A 26 3.21 17.92 -4.02
C ARG A 26 2.51 16.62 -4.42
N VAL A 27 3.10 15.45 -4.14
CA VAL A 27 2.49 14.16 -4.49
C VAL A 27 1.21 13.88 -3.72
N VAL A 28 1.15 14.24 -2.45
CA VAL A 28 -0.08 14.12 -1.64
C VAL A 28 -1.22 14.95 -2.26
N VAL A 29 -0.94 16.20 -2.67
CA VAL A 29 -1.93 17.03 -3.35
C VAL A 29 -2.35 16.45 -4.69
N GLN A 30 -1.41 15.91 -5.47
CA GLN A 30 -1.71 15.36 -6.79
C GLN A 30 -2.52 14.07 -6.73
N GLN A 31 -2.26 13.19 -5.76
CA GLN A 31 -2.83 11.85 -5.72
C GLN A 31 -3.97 11.69 -4.69
N ALA A 32 -3.89 12.34 -3.54
CA ALA A 32 -4.85 12.14 -2.46
C ALA A 32 -5.93 13.21 -2.36
N ARG A 33 -5.68 14.44 -2.83
CA ARG A 33 -6.62 15.57 -2.69
C ARG A 33 -8.01 15.27 -3.26
N MET A 34 -8.09 14.56 -4.38
CA MET A 34 -9.38 14.28 -5.02
C MET A 34 -10.32 13.47 -4.12
N PHE A 35 -9.78 12.64 -3.23
CA PHE A 35 -10.56 11.83 -2.31
C PHE A 35 -11.20 12.67 -1.18
N SER A 36 -10.73 13.90 -0.94
CA SER A 36 -11.31 14.77 0.08
C SER A 36 -12.75 15.21 -0.22
N SER A 37 -13.26 14.95 -1.42
CA SER A 37 -14.68 15.14 -1.75
C SER A 37 -15.59 14.04 -1.17
N VAL A 38 -15.03 12.90 -0.79
CA VAL A 38 -15.80 11.72 -0.34
C VAL A 38 -15.35 11.18 1.02
N CYS A 39 -14.18 11.57 1.51
CA CYS A 39 -13.68 11.15 2.83
C CYS A 39 -12.72 12.16 3.45
N ASP A 40 -12.55 12.09 4.78
CA ASP A 40 -11.46 12.76 5.47
C ASP A 40 -10.15 12.05 5.13
N VAL A 41 -9.22 12.75 4.49
CA VAL A 41 -7.95 12.20 4.03
C VAL A 41 -6.88 12.37 5.09
N TYR A 42 -6.27 11.25 5.50
CA TYR A 42 -5.13 11.18 6.39
C TYR A 42 -3.92 10.71 5.60
N ALA A 43 -2.92 11.55 5.46
CA ALA A 43 -1.67 11.29 4.74
C ALA A 43 -0.50 11.46 5.70
N PRO A 44 -0.20 10.47 6.55
CA PRO A 44 0.88 10.57 7.53
C PRO A 44 2.24 10.61 6.83
N MET A 45 3.22 11.23 7.49
CA MET A 45 4.62 11.02 7.15
C MET A 45 5.03 9.62 7.60
N TYR A 46 5.89 8.97 6.83
CA TYR A 46 6.55 7.73 7.21
C TYR A 46 7.99 7.72 6.69
N ASN A 47 8.87 6.95 7.32
CA ASN A 47 10.29 6.87 6.96
C ASN A 47 10.47 6.04 5.68
N GLN A 48 9.96 6.54 4.55
CA GLN A 48 10.05 5.84 3.27
C GLN A 48 11.49 5.51 2.91
N VAL A 49 11.71 4.40 2.21
CA VAL A 49 12.98 4.14 1.55
C VAL A 49 13.16 5.19 0.46
N THR A 50 14.29 5.87 0.44
CA THR A 50 14.63 6.88 -0.56
C THR A 50 15.22 6.22 -1.81
N PHE A 51 15.59 7.01 -2.83
CA PHE A 51 16.28 6.48 -4.00
C PHE A 51 17.72 6.02 -3.69
N ASP A 52 18.30 6.45 -2.56
CA ASP A 52 19.63 6.03 -2.09
C ASP A 52 19.57 4.83 -1.12
N GLY A 53 18.36 4.41 -0.70
CA GLY A 53 18.14 3.27 0.18
C GLY A 53 18.05 1.94 -0.57
N ASP A 54 18.30 0.86 0.15
CA ASP A 54 18.10 -0.50 -0.35
C ASP A 54 16.63 -0.83 -0.41
N GLN A 55 16.11 -1.02 -1.61
CA GLN A 55 14.71 -1.32 -1.88
C GLN A 55 14.43 -2.83 -2.04
N SER A 56 15.37 -3.69 -1.72
CA SER A 56 15.11 -5.14 -1.68
C SER A 56 14.11 -5.47 -0.56
N HIS A 57 13.20 -6.42 -0.83
CA HIS A 57 12.05 -6.70 0.03
C HIS A 57 12.39 -7.10 1.48
N ASP A 58 13.58 -7.62 1.69
CA ASP A 58 14.09 -8.08 2.99
C ASP A 58 15.13 -7.13 3.61
N SER A 59 15.28 -5.94 3.03
CA SER A 59 16.26 -4.97 3.52
C SER A 59 15.83 -4.34 4.86
N ALA A 60 16.81 -3.95 5.66
CA ALA A 60 16.58 -3.21 6.89
C ALA A 60 15.86 -1.87 6.62
N ASP A 61 16.12 -1.24 5.46
CA ASP A 61 15.50 0.04 5.10
C ASP A 61 14.00 -0.13 4.82
N VAL A 62 13.59 -1.23 4.19
CA VAL A 62 12.17 -1.57 3.99
C VAL A 62 11.47 -1.84 5.31
N GLU A 63 12.13 -2.54 6.25
CA GLU A 63 11.54 -2.79 7.57
C GLU A 63 11.37 -1.50 8.40
N VAL A 64 12.31 -0.55 8.31
CA VAL A 64 12.16 0.78 8.92
C VAL A 64 10.97 1.52 8.34
N ALA A 65 10.83 1.53 7.01
CA ALA A 65 9.70 2.17 6.34
C ALA A 65 8.36 1.54 6.72
N TYR A 66 8.32 0.21 6.76
CA TYR A 66 7.11 -0.52 7.15
C TYR A 66 6.72 -0.28 8.61
N ALA A 67 7.66 -0.37 9.54
CA ALA A 67 7.41 -0.11 10.95
C ALA A 67 6.84 1.30 11.17
N SER A 68 7.38 2.29 10.45
CA SER A 68 6.88 3.67 10.48
C SER A 68 5.46 3.79 9.91
N ALA A 69 5.18 3.16 8.77
CA ALA A 69 3.83 3.13 8.18
C ALA A 69 2.82 2.42 9.09
N LYS A 70 3.22 1.32 9.74
CA LYS A 70 2.40 0.56 10.69
C LYS A 70 2.05 1.39 11.93
N ALA A 71 3.03 2.09 12.49
CA ALA A 71 2.80 3.00 13.62
C ALA A 71 1.85 4.14 13.24
N ALA A 72 1.99 4.69 12.03
CA ALA A 72 1.11 5.73 11.52
C ALA A 72 -0.33 5.22 11.32
N PHE A 73 -0.51 4.00 10.81
CA PHE A 73 -1.83 3.39 10.64
C PHE A 73 -2.48 3.08 11.99
N GLN A 74 -1.73 2.54 12.96
CA GLN A 74 -2.21 2.33 14.31
C GLN A 74 -2.66 3.65 14.95
N SER A 75 -1.84 4.69 14.85
CA SER A 75 -2.20 6.03 15.36
C SER A 75 -3.47 6.58 14.68
N TYR A 76 -3.65 6.34 13.39
CA TYR A 76 -4.88 6.70 12.69
C TYR A 76 -6.10 5.98 13.26
N LEU A 77 -6.01 4.68 13.49
CA LEU A 77 -7.11 3.89 14.05
C LEU A 77 -7.48 4.36 15.46
N ASP A 78 -6.48 4.63 16.30
CA ASP A 78 -6.66 4.97 17.71
C ASP A 78 -7.18 6.39 17.94
N ASN A 79 -6.73 7.35 17.11
CA ASN A 79 -6.91 8.77 17.40
C ASN A 79 -7.78 9.53 16.39
N TYR A 80 -7.96 9.01 15.18
CA TYR A 80 -8.58 9.78 14.10
C TYR A 80 -9.73 9.06 13.39
N ASN A 81 -9.74 7.75 13.37
CA ASN A 81 -10.77 6.97 12.67
C ASN A 81 -12.14 7.06 13.36
N ASN A 82 -12.17 7.16 14.69
CA ASN A 82 -13.41 7.21 15.48
C ASN A 82 -14.37 6.04 15.21
N GLY A 83 -13.84 4.85 14.89
CA GLY A 83 -14.63 3.65 14.63
C GLY A 83 -15.36 3.63 13.29
N ARG A 84 -15.13 4.61 12.42
CA ARG A 84 -15.73 4.69 11.06
C ARG A 84 -15.14 3.65 10.12
N GLY A 85 -15.84 3.40 9.01
CA GLY A 85 -15.29 2.70 7.87
C GLY A 85 -14.09 3.44 7.29
N PHE A 86 -13.10 2.71 6.73
CA PHE A 86 -11.91 3.31 6.17
C PHE A 86 -11.54 2.70 4.81
N ILE A 87 -10.96 3.53 3.96
CA ILE A 87 -10.36 3.16 2.69
C ILE A 87 -8.85 3.35 2.82
N MET A 88 -8.08 2.39 2.35
CA MET A 88 -6.62 2.49 2.26
C MET A 88 -6.22 2.79 0.82
N ILE A 89 -5.33 3.76 0.65
CA ILE A 89 -4.86 4.20 -0.67
C ILE A 89 -3.34 4.23 -0.63
N GLY A 90 -2.71 3.62 -1.60
CA GLY A 90 -1.26 3.69 -1.77
C GLY A 90 -0.89 4.06 -3.19
N HIS A 91 0.40 4.28 -3.43
CA HIS A 91 1.01 4.29 -4.75
C HIS A 91 2.46 3.81 -4.65
N SER A 92 2.89 2.89 -5.53
CA SER A 92 4.26 2.37 -5.57
C SER A 92 4.69 1.85 -4.18
N GLN A 93 5.75 2.37 -3.56
CA GLN A 93 6.16 2.00 -2.20
C GLN A 93 4.99 2.11 -1.20
N GLY A 94 4.18 3.18 -1.28
CA GLY A 94 3.00 3.33 -0.44
C GLY A 94 1.95 2.24 -0.67
N SER A 95 1.78 1.74 -1.90
CA SER A 95 0.91 0.59 -2.18
C SER A 95 1.43 -0.68 -1.55
N ALA A 96 2.71 -0.87 -1.60
CA ALA A 96 3.36 -2.01 -1.03
C ALA A 96 3.24 -2.04 0.51
N MET A 97 3.49 -0.89 1.17
CA MET A 97 3.23 -0.74 2.61
C MET A 97 1.75 -0.98 2.94
N THR A 98 0.83 -0.45 2.12
CA THR A 98 -0.62 -0.67 2.26
C THR A 98 -0.97 -2.15 2.17
N GLY A 99 -0.41 -2.86 1.19
CA GLY A 99 -0.63 -4.30 1.04
C GLY A 99 -0.20 -5.08 2.28
N ARG A 100 1.00 -4.80 2.80
CA ARG A 100 1.51 -5.45 4.02
C ARG A 100 0.68 -5.09 5.26
N LEU A 101 0.20 -3.87 5.38
CA LEU A 101 -0.74 -3.48 6.44
C LEU A 101 -2.06 -4.24 6.35
N ILE A 102 -2.56 -4.47 5.14
CA ILE A 102 -3.77 -5.28 4.95
C ILE A 102 -3.51 -6.71 5.41
N ASP A 103 -2.43 -7.35 4.98
CA ASP A 103 -2.10 -8.72 5.39
C ASP A 103 -1.96 -8.85 6.91
N GLU A 104 -1.14 -8.00 7.53
CA GLU A 104 -0.79 -8.18 8.94
C GLU A 104 -1.86 -7.68 9.92
N MET A 105 -2.63 -6.68 9.55
CA MET A 105 -3.57 -6.03 10.47
C MET A 105 -5.03 -6.24 10.07
N VAL A 106 -5.39 -5.98 8.80
CA VAL A 106 -6.80 -6.00 8.38
C VAL A 106 -7.28 -7.41 8.11
N ASP A 107 -6.52 -8.20 7.36
CA ASP A 107 -6.93 -9.55 6.92
C ASP A 107 -7.13 -10.50 8.10
N LYS A 108 -6.34 -10.37 9.14
CA LYS A 108 -6.34 -11.25 10.32
C LYS A 108 -7.28 -10.81 11.43
N ASP A 109 -7.77 -9.56 11.39
CA ASP A 109 -8.68 -9.03 12.41
C ASP A 109 -10.12 -8.89 11.87
N PRO A 110 -11.07 -9.77 12.29
CA PRO A 110 -12.46 -9.71 11.84
C PRO A 110 -13.17 -8.39 12.18
N GLU A 111 -12.82 -7.74 13.30
CA GLU A 111 -13.45 -6.48 13.68
C GLU A 111 -12.93 -5.32 12.84
N LEU A 112 -11.66 -5.37 12.46
CA LEU A 112 -11.09 -4.37 11.58
C LEU A 112 -11.58 -4.57 10.13
N ARG A 113 -11.71 -5.83 9.67
CA ARG A 113 -12.31 -6.13 8.36
C ARG A 113 -13.74 -5.60 8.20
N LYS A 114 -14.56 -5.65 9.24
CA LYS A 114 -15.93 -5.07 9.19
C LYS A 114 -15.94 -3.57 8.91
N LYS A 115 -14.87 -2.88 9.21
CA LYS A 115 -14.70 -1.44 8.97
C LYS A 115 -13.93 -1.15 7.68
N PHE A 116 -13.28 -2.14 7.10
CA PHE A 116 -12.52 -1.99 5.87
C PHE A 116 -13.46 -1.86 4.67
N VAL A 117 -13.55 -0.66 4.11
CA VAL A 117 -14.39 -0.37 2.94
C VAL A 117 -13.71 -0.84 1.66
N GLY A 118 -12.39 -0.75 1.58
CA GLY A 118 -11.61 -1.22 0.46
C GLY A 118 -10.22 -0.60 0.38
N ALA A 119 -9.44 -1.05 -0.61
CA ALA A 119 -8.14 -0.44 -0.90
C ALA A 119 -7.93 -0.22 -2.40
N ILE A 120 -7.11 0.81 -2.70
CA ILE A 120 -6.64 1.15 -4.04
C ILE A 120 -5.11 1.20 -3.97
N ALA A 121 -4.43 0.25 -4.63
CA ALA A 121 -2.99 0.03 -4.51
C ALA A 121 -2.28 -0.07 -5.88
N PRO A 122 -2.31 1.01 -6.72
CA PRO A 122 -1.58 1.01 -7.98
C PRO A 122 -0.06 0.89 -7.75
N GLY A 123 0.59 0.08 -8.60
CA GLY A 123 2.02 -0.19 -8.49
C GLY A 123 2.38 -1.17 -7.37
N ALA A 124 1.44 -2.00 -6.92
CA ALA A 124 1.71 -3.17 -6.09
C ALA A 124 1.32 -4.45 -6.83
N ASN A 125 2.07 -5.52 -6.61
CA ASN A 125 1.69 -6.86 -7.05
C ASN A 125 0.89 -7.52 -5.92
N ILE A 126 -0.36 -7.82 -6.19
CA ILE A 126 -1.26 -8.52 -5.28
C ILE A 126 -1.65 -9.83 -5.97
N TYR A 127 -1.35 -10.94 -5.33
CA TYR A 127 -1.55 -12.27 -5.90
C TYR A 127 -2.87 -12.87 -5.45
N VAL A 128 -3.58 -13.44 -6.40
CA VAL A 128 -4.72 -14.35 -6.19
C VAL A 128 -4.52 -15.60 -7.04
N PRO A 129 -5.05 -16.77 -6.66
CA PRO A 129 -4.99 -17.96 -7.50
C PRO A 129 -5.72 -17.72 -8.83
N ILE A 130 -5.32 -18.43 -9.87
CA ILE A 130 -5.94 -18.28 -11.19
C ILE A 130 -7.42 -18.67 -11.14
N GLY A 131 -8.27 -17.70 -11.48
CA GLY A 131 -9.73 -17.88 -11.48
C GLY A 131 -10.41 -17.63 -10.15
N GLU A 132 -9.66 -17.25 -9.12
CA GLU A 132 -10.18 -16.92 -7.79
C GLU A 132 -9.97 -15.44 -7.47
N ASP A 133 -10.79 -14.90 -6.57
CA ASP A 133 -10.65 -13.54 -6.07
C ASP A 133 -9.94 -13.47 -4.70
N ILE A 134 -9.72 -14.61 -4.05
CA ILE A 134 -9.22 -14.73 -2.68
C ILE A 134 -8.29 -15.95 -2.54
N GLY A 135 -7.51 -16.02 -1.48
CA GLY A 135 -6.67 -17.18 -1.16
C GLY A 135 -5.23 -17.07 -1.66
N GLY A 136 -4.82 -15.91 -2.18
CA GLY A 136 -3.45 -15.62 -2.55
C GLY A 136 -2.67 -14.96 -1.42
N MET A 137 -2.43 -13.66 -1.53
CA MET A 137 -1.75 -12.90 -0.47
C MET A 137 -2.58 -12.78 0.80
N TYR A 138 -3.90 -12.76 0.69
CA TYR A 138 -4.83 -12.60 1.80
C TYR A 138 -5.76 -13.80 1.91
N ASP A 139 -6.08 -14.16 3.16
CA ASP A 139 -7.00 -15.26 3.46
C ASP A 139 -8.47 -14.81 3.44
N ASN A 140 -8.73 -13.52 3.66
CA ASN A 140 -10.09 -13.00 3.89
C ASN A 140 -10.42 -11.74 3.07
N VAL A 141 -9.43 -10.96 2.63
CA VAL A 141 -9.64 -9.77 1.80
C VAL A 141 -9.51 -10.14 0.33
N PRO A 142 -10.61 -10.12 -0.45
CA PRO A 142 -10.58 -10.49 -1.85
C PRO A 142 -10.04 -9.36 -2.76
N ALA A 143 -9.62 -9.72 -3.96
CA ALA A 143 -9.56 -8.77 -5.07
C ALA A 143 -10.97 -8.30 -5.44
N CYS A 144 -11.12 -7.04 -5.87
CA CYS A 144 -12.42 -6.55 -6.32
C CYS A 144 -12.75 -7.12 -7.71
N SER A 145 -13.89 -7.77 -7.84
CA SER A 145 -14.37 -8.40 -9.07
C SER A 145 -15.62 -7.75 -9.65
N THR A 146 -16.32 -6.92 -8.87
CA THR A 146 -17.56 -6.25 -9.31
C THR A 146 -17.60 -4.78 -8.93
N VAL A 147 -18.30 -3.98 -9.72
CA VAL A 147 -18.49 -2.55 -9.42
C VAL A 147 -19.33 -2.40 -8.14
N GLY A 148 -18.85 -1.54 -7.23
CA GLY A 148 -19.52 -1.27 -5.95
C GLY A 148 -19.28 -2.31 -4.87
N GLN A 149 -18.35 -3.24 -5.07
CA GLN A 149 -17.95 -4.20 -4.04
C GLN A 149 -17.19 -3.49 -2.90
N PHE A 150 -17.54 -3.86 -1.67
CA PHE A 150 -16.86 -3.41 -0.46
C PHE A 150 -15.99 -4.51 0.14
N GLY A 151 -15.03 -4.12 0.98
CA GLY A 151 -14.15 -5.07 1.67
C GLY A 151 -13.13 -5.74 0.76
N CYS A 152 -12.84 -5.16 -0.38
CA CYS A 152 -11.94 -5.71 -1.39
C CYS A 152 -10.79 -4.75 -1.75
N LEU A 153 -9.81 -5.25 -2.47
CA LEU A 153 -8.64 -4.48 -2.90
C LEU A 153 -8.56 -4.45 -4.43
N THR A 154 -8.23 -3.26 -4.98
CA THR A 154 -7.90 -3.08 -6.39
C THR A 154 -6.42 -2.74 -6.52
N ALA A 155 -5.66 -3.56 -7.25
CA ALA A 155 -4.27 -3.30 -7.61
C ALA A 155 -4.11 -3.39 -9.14
N PHE A 156 -3.28 -2.52 -9.68
CA PHE A 156 -2.97 -2.50 -11.12
C PHE A 156 -1.66 -1.78 -11.38
N SER A 157 -1.08 -2.07 -12.53
CA SER A 157 0.06 -1.31 -13.08
C SER A 157 -0.26 -0.87 -14.50
N THR A 158 0.24 0.31 -14.88
CA THR A 158 -0.01 0.88 -16.21
C THR A 158 1.28 0.99 -17.00
N TYR A 159 1.22 0.58 -18.26
CA TYR A 159 2.32 0.65 -19.21
C TYR A 159 1.87 1.34 -20.49
N LYS A 160 2.81 2.00 -21.17
CA LYS A 160 2.53 2.63 -22.47
C LYS A 160 2.25 1.61 -23.60
N GLY A 161 2.67 0.36 -23.41
CA GLY A 161 2.51 -0.76 -24.35
C GLY A 161 2.70 -2.08 -23.59
N GLU A 162 2.92 -3.17 -24.28
CA GLU A 162 3.22 -4.46 -23.65
C GLU A 162 4.43 -4.34 -22.72
N PRO A 163 4.32 -4.75 -21.44
CA PRO A 163 5.44 -4.71 -20.53
C PRO A 163 6.55 -5.66 -21.00
N GLY A 164 7.76 -5.13 -21.12
CA GLY A 164 8.93 -5.92 -21.48
C GLY A 164 9.30 -6.94 -20.38
N PRO A 165 10.20 -7.89 -20.70
CA PRO A 165 10.60 -8.94 -19.76
C PRO A 165 11.28 -8.43 -18.48
N ALA A 166 11.77 -7.20 -18.49
CA ALA A 166 12.35 -6.55 -17.32
C ALA A 166 11.33 -5.71 -16.48
N ALA A 167 10.04 -5.75 -16.82
CA ALA A 167 9.03 -5.03 -16.06
C ALA A 167 8.90 -5.62 -14.65
N GLY A 168 9.07 -4.78 -13.62
CA GLY A 168 9.02 -5.19 -12.21
C GLY A 168 7.60 -5.32 -11.63
N PHE A 169 6.57 -4.96 -12.41
CA PHE A 169 5.18 -4.95 -11.94
C PHE A 169 4.29 -5.85 -12.78
N SER A 170 3.26 -6.41 -12.18
CA SER A 170 2.30 -7.33 -12.83
C SER A 170 2.93 -8.64 -13.32
N ARG A 171 3.93 -9.14 -12.61
CA ARG A 171 4.62 -10.39 -12.91
C ARG A 171 4.78 -11.24 -11.65
N LEU A 172 4.48 -12.53 -11.79
CA LEU A 172 4.61 -13.51 -10.70
C LEU A 172 6.07 -13.93 -10.46
N ASP A 173 6.91 -13.86 -11.48
CA ASP A 173 8.31 -14.31 -11.48
C ASP A 173 9.32 -13.23 -11.03
N VAL A 174 8.84 -12.03 -10.77
CA VAL A 174 9.67 -10.95 -10.21
C VAL A 174 9.34 -10.83 -8.74
N GLY A 175 10.22 -11.32 -7.88
CA GLY A 175 10.11 -11.18 -6.43
C GLY A 175 9.84 -9.71 -6.09
N TYR A 176 8.80 -9.49 -5.32
CA TYR A 176 8.36 -8.14 -4.99
C TYR A 176 8.99 -7.69 -3.69
N TRP A 177 9.48 -6.46 -3.69
CA TRP A 177 10.26 -5.89 -2.60
C TRP A 177 9.55 -5.69 -1.24
N ILE A 178 8.41 -6.33 -0.99
CA ILE A 178 7.72 -6.22 0.30
C ILE A 178 7.11 -7.54 0.78
N TYR A 179 7.02 -8.54 -0.07
CA TYR A 179 6.48 -9.83 0.33
C TYR A 179 7.48 -10.95 0.06
N PRO A 180 7.67 -11.85 1.03
CA PRO A 180 8.31 -13.12 0.74
C PRO A 180 7.53 -13.84 -0.37
N GLU A 181 8.21 -14.72 -1.10
CA GLU A 181 7.70 -15.59 -2.15
C GLU A 181 6.20 -15.90 -2.04
N PRO A 182 5.45 -16.00 -3.18
CA PRO A 182 4.08 -16.45 -3.14
C PRO A 182 3.95 -17.67 -2.25
N ARG A 183 2.94 -17.70 -1.39
CA ARG A 183 2.70 -18.89 -0.56
C ARG A 183 2.59 -20.08 -1.52
N PRO A 184 3.35 -21.17 -1.29
CA PRO A 184 3.18 -22.36 -2.09
C PRO A 184 1.72 -22.81 -2.00
N ASP A 185 1.17 -23.29 -3.11
CA ASP A 185 -0.16 -23.85 -3.26
C ASP A 185 -0.49 -24.91 -2.18
#